data_9e93d54d57d707b02cfb791d65cfb6d8
#
_entry.id   9e93d54d57d707b02cfb791d65cfb6d8
#
_cell.length_a   1.000
_cell.length_b   1.000
_cell.length_c   1.000
_cell.angle_alpha   90.00
_cell.angle_beta   90.00
_cell.angle_gamma   90.00
#
_symmetry.space_group_name_H-M   'P 1'
#
loop_
_entity.id
_entity.type
_entity.pdbx_description
1 polymer ?
#
loop_
_entity_poly.entity_id
_entity_poly.type
_entity_poly.pdbx_seq_one_letter_code
_entity_poly.pdbx_strand_id
1 'polypeptide(L)'
;IENRDWARLFFCGGPSSYETATRWIILAVAADGGFEFDDSCWTVRGTLSRAALSGTVEQNSESHRFSALPPARGTIAGLYEGAADCGRIGLIVAQPDSDSDPMGQGACVGDGHPPEQVNPILPVSLEDGAIQVKIGDAQTAVREAATAPKQ
;
A
#
# COMPACT_ATOMS: atom_id res chain seq x y z
N ILE A 1 8.27 28.94 -1.81
CA ILE A 1 8.38 27.51 -2.14
C ILE A 1 7.58 26.82 -1.06
N GLU A 2 6.35 26.40 -1.38
CA GLU A 2 5.53 25.62 -0.47
C GLU A 2 6.22 24.30 -0.19
N ASN A 3 6.45 24.00 1.07
CA ASN A 3 6.99 22.75 1.53
C ASN A 3 5.87 21.71 1.36
N ARG A 4 5.84 21.02 0.22
CA ARG A 4 4.84 19.96 -0.04
C ARG A 4 5.43 18.64 0.40
N ASP A 5 4.79 18.04 1.39
CA ASP A 5 5.07 16.65 1.73
C ASP A 5 4.45 15.74 0.65
N TRP A 6 5.13 14.64 0.38
CA TRP A 6 4.65 13.64 -0.58
C TRP A 6 4.21 12.38 0.16
N ALA A 7 3.11 11.81 -0.26
CA ALA A 7 2.65 10.51 0.22
C ALA A 7 2.60 9.49 -0.93
N ARG A 8 2.79 8.24 -0.57
CA ARG A 8 2.60 7.10 -1.45
C ARG A 8 1.46 6.25 -0.89
N LEU A 9 0.47 6.01 -1.72
CA LEU A 9 -0.65 5.14 -1.40
C LEU A 9 -0.55 3.88 -2.26
N PHE A 10 -0.76 2.75 -1.63
CA PHE A 10 -0.91 1.47 -2.32
C PHE A 10 -2.34 0.98 -2.13
N PHE A 11 -3.06 0.86 -3.22
CA PHE A 11 -4.37 0.24 -3.28
C PHE A 11 -4.22 -1.18 -3.77
N CYS A 12 -4.83 -2.13 -3.06
CA CYS A 12 -4.88 -3.52 -3.47
C CYS A 12 -6.35 -3.93 -3.59
N GLY A 13 -6.78 -4.17 -4.82
CA GLY A 13 -8.15 -4.59 -5.11
C GLY A 13 -8.48 -5.95 -4.51
N GLY A 14 -9.77 -6.17 -4.20
CA GLY A 14 -10.26 -7.46 -3.78
C GLY A 14 -10.35 -8.47 -4.94
N PRO A 15 -10.81 -9.70 -4.70
CA PRO A 15 -10.78 -10.77 -5.69
C PRO A 15 -11.48 -10.43 -7.02
N SER A 16 -12.55 -9.63 -6.99
CA SER A 16 -13.30 -9.23 -8.19
C SER A 16 -12.79 -7.94 -8.85
N SER A 17 -11.91 -7.20 -8.21
CA SER A 17 -11.42 -5.89 -8.68
C SER A 17 -9.89 -5.82 -8.71
N TYR A 18 -9.22 -6.94 -8.54
CA TYR A 18 -7.77 -6.98 -8.39
C TYR A 18 -7.02 -6.32 -9.56
N GLU A 19 -7.36 -6.67 -10.79
CA GLU A 19 -6.70 -6.13 -11.99
C GLU A 19 -6.97 -4.65 -12.21
N THR A 20 -8.13 -4.16 -11.79
CA THR A 20 -8.57 -2.79 -12.06
C THR A 20 -8.37 -1.83 -10.90
N ALA A 21 -8.32 -2.35 -9.67
CA ALA A 21 -8.25 -1.56 -8.45
C ALA A 21 -6.94 -1.73 -7.67
N THR A 22 -5.88 -2.22 -8.32
CA THR A 22 -4.55 -2.38 -7.71
C THR A 22 -3.55 -1.45 -8.36
N ARG A 23 -3.02 -0.50 -7.58
CA ARG A 23 -2.00 0.43 -8.08
C ARG A 23 -1.29 1.21 -6.97
N TRP A 24 -0.14 1.74 -7.33
CA TRP A 24 0.54 2.77 -6.55
C TRP A 24 0.13 4.16 -7.02
N ILE A 25 -0.08 5.06 -6.07
CA ILE A 25 -0.34 6.49 -6.32
C ILE A 25 0.66 7.30 -5.51
N ILE A 26 1.30 8.27 -6.17
CA ILE A 26 2.16 9.26 -5.53
C ILE A 26 1.43 10.60 -5.61
N LEU A 27 1.26 11.26 -4.48
CA LEU A 27 0.52 12.51 -4.42
C LEU A 27 1.17 13.52 -3.46
N ALA A 28 0.91 14.78 -3.70
CA ALA A 28 1.33 15.84 -2.80
C ALA A 28 0.30 16.01 -1.67
N VAL A 29 0.80 16.21 -0.45
CA VAL A 29 -0.02 16.48 0.72
C VAL A 29 0.11 17.96 1.07
N ALA A 30 -1.01 18.65 1.23
CA ALA A 30 -1.05 20.05 1.64
C ALA A 30 -0.68 20.21 3.12
N ALA A 31 -0.36 21.44 3.53
CA ALA A 31 0.04 21.73 4.91
C ALA A 31 -1.03 21.39 5.96
N ASP A 32 -2.30 21.40 5.57
CA ASP A 32 -3.44 20.98 6.42
C ASP A 32 -3.68 19.45 6.42
N GLY A 33 -2.86 18.70 5.67
CA GLY A 33 -2.99 17.26 5.51
C GLY A 33 -3.91 16.83 4.38
N GLY A 34 -4.56 17.74 3.69
CA GLY A 34 -5.42 17.44 2.55
C GLY A 34 -4.63 16.95 1.33
N PHE A 35 -5.20 16.05 0.57
CA PHE A 35 -4.62 15.60 -0.69
C PHE A 35 -5.69 15.30 -1.73
N GLU A 36 -5.31 15.45 -2.98
CA GLU A 36 -6.13 15.10 -4.14
C GLU A 36 -5.21 14.55 -5.24
N PHE A 37 -5.68 13.48 -5.86
CA PHE A 37 -5.10 12.89 -7.06
C PHE A 37 -6.22 12.66 -8.06
N ASP A 38 -5.98 13.05 -9.30
CA ASP A 38 -6.95 12.87 -10.39
C ASP A 38 -6.21 12.48 -11.67
N ASP A 39 -6.64 11.39 -12.27
CA ASP A 39 -6.27 11.01 -13.62
C ASP A 39 -7.52 10.56 -14.40
N SER A 40 -7.34 10.07 -15.62
CA SER A 40 -8.48 9.68 -16.47
C SER A 40 -9.33 8.54 -15.92
N CYS A 41 -8.84 7.80 -14.93
CA CYS A 41 -9.45 6.57 -14.40
C CYS A 41 -9.79 6.64 -12.92
N TRP A 42 -9.03 7.44 -12.16
CA TRP A 42 -9.10 7.47 -10.70
C TRP A 42 -9.14 8.89 -10.18
N THR A 43 -10.04 9.13 -9.23
CA THR A 43 -10.02 10.34 -8.40
C THR A 43 -9.88 9.91 -6.94
N VAL A 44 -8.83 10.37 -6.27
CA VAL A 44 -8.57 10.06 -4.86
C VAL A 44 -8.48 11.36 -4.09
N ARG A 45 -9.29 11.48 -3.02
CA ARG A 45 -9.31 12.66 -2.15
C ARG A 45 -9.32 12.23 -0.71
N GLY A 46 -8.63 12.97 0.13
CA GLY A 46 -8.64 12.64 1.55
C GLY A 46 -7.78 13.53 2.40
N THR A 47 -7.55 13.07 3.62
CA THR A 47 -6.73 13.73 4.61
C THR A 47 -5.77 12.75 5.26
N LEU A 48 -4.54 13.21 5.47
CA LEU A 48 -3.51 12.52 6.21
C LEU A 48 -3.22 13.30 7.49
N SER A 49 -3.30 12.63 8.63
CA SER A 49 -2.92 13.15 9.93
C SER A 49 -2.01 12.17 10.66
N ARG A 50 -1.52 12.55 11.83
CA ARG A 50 -0.76 11.62 12.69
C ARG A 50 -1.63 10.46 13.22
N ALA A 51 -2.95 10.66 13.27
CA ALA A 51 -3.88 9.69 13.84
C ALA A 51 -4.48 8.74 12.78
N ALA A 52 -4.63 9.19 11.53
CA ALA A 52 -5.27 8.40 10.49
C ALA A 52 -5.02 8.97 9.10
N LEU A 53 -5.14 8.10 8.13
CA LEU A 53 -5.36 8.39 6.72
C LEU A 53 -6.81 8.05 6.41
N SER A 54 -7.56 8.94 5.79
CA SER A 54 -8.93 8.66 5.36
C SER A 54 -9.29 9.42 4.10
N GLY A 55 -10.20 8.84 3.33
CA GLY A 55 -10.62 9.48 2.09
C GLY A 55 -11.61 8.68 1.28
N THR A 56 -11.74 9.09 0.04
CA THR A 56 -12.56 8.44 -0.98
C THR A 56 -11.73 8.17 -2.23
N VAL A 57 -12.00 7.06 -2.87
CA VAL A 57 -11.52 6.73 -4.21
C VAL A 57 -12.72 6.53 -5.13
N GLU A 58 -12.70 7.22 -6.25
CA GLU A 58 -13.69 7.07 -7.31
C GLU A 58 -13.03 6.42 -8.51
N GLN A 59 -13.66 5.37 -9.01
CA GLN A 59 -13.23 4.63 -10.19
C GLN A 59 -14.48 4.14 -10.94
N ASN A 60 -14.54 4.32 -12.25
CA ASN A 60 -15.64 3.85 -13.09
C ASN A 60 -17.04 4.27 -12.57
N SER A 61 -17.17 5.50 -12.07
CA SER A 61 -18.39 6.05 -11.46
C SER A 61 -18.83 5.38 -10.15
N GLU A 62 -17.98 4.56 -9.57
CA GLU A 62 -18.15 4.01 -8.23
C GLU A 62 -17.26 4.75 -7.23
N SER A 63 -17.79 5.03 -6.05
CA SER A 63 -17.09 5.72 -4.98
C SER A 63 -16.97 4.82 -3.76
N HIS A 64 -15.75 4.67 -3.26
CA HIS A 64 -15.45 3.87 -2.07
C HIS A 64 -14.73 4.73 -1.03
N ARG A 65 -15.09 4.54 0.24
CA ARG A 65 -14.36 5.12 1.37
C ARG A 65 -13.22 4.22 1.78
N PHE A 66 -12.11 4.83 2.17
CA PHE A 66 -11.00 4.10 2.76
C PHE A 66 -10.50 4.81 4.02
N SER A 67 -9.91 4.03 4.90
CA SER A 67 -9.19 4.54 6.07
C SER A 67 -8.05 3.61 6.44
N ALA A 68 -6.99 4.18 6.98
CA ALA A 68 -5.87 3.44 7.54
C ALA A 68 -5.44 4.09 8.85
N LEU A 69 -5.16 3.26 9.84
CA LEU A 69 -4.63 3.67 11.14
C LEU A 69 -3.12 3.40 11.19
N PRO A 70 -2.36 4.14 11.99
CA PRO A 70 -0.98 3.77 12.26
C PRO A 70 -0.89 2.35 12.81
N PRO A 71 0.20 1.63 12.53
CA PRO A 71 0.42 0.30 13.10
C PRO A 71 0.36 0.31 14.62
N ALA A 72 -0.29 -0.67 15.21
CA ALA A 72 -0.29 -0.87 16.66
C ALA A 72 1.13 -1.20 17.15
N ARG A 73 1.47 -0.76 18.36
CA ARG A 73 2.79 -1.04 18.94
C ARG A 73 3.01 -2.55 19.11
N GLY A 74 4.22 -3.01 18.82
CA GLY A 74 4.60 -4.41 18.95
C GLY A 74 4.06 -5.31 17.86
N THR A 75 3.50 -4.73 16.78
CA THR A 75 3.05 -5.46 15.60
C THR A 75 3.96 -5.23 14.41
N ILE A 76 3.84 -6.11 13.41
CA ILE A 76 4.48 -5.94 12.11
C ILE A 76 3.51 -5.40 11.06
N ALA A 77 2.36 -4.86 11.50
CA ALA A 77 1.40 -4.22 10.59
C ALA A 77 2.06 -3.05 9.86
N GLY A 78 1.74 -2.88 8.58
CA GLY A 78 2.31 -1.80 7.78
C GLY A 78 2.28 -2.07 6.29
N LEU A 79 2.89 -1.16 5.56
CA LEU A 79 3.14 -1.28 4.12
C LEU A 79 4.59 -1.67 3.90
N TYR A 80 4.79 -2.73 3.15
CA TYR A 80 6.09 -3.24 2.72
C TYR A 80 6.23 -3.11 1.22
N GLU A 81 7.44 -2.88 0.75
CA GLU A 81 7.73 -2.73 -0.66
C GLU A 81 8.98 -3.51 -1.09
N GLY A 82 9.03 -3.82 -2.37
CA GLY A 82 10.14 -4.47 -3.01
C GLY A 82 10.05 -4.35 -4.51
N ALA A 83 10.92 -5.06 -5.22
CA ALA A 83 10.94 -5.12 -6.67
C ALA A 83 11.19 -6.56 -7.13
N ALA A 84 10.59 -6.90 -8.26
CA ALA A 84 10.81 -8.15 -8.97
C ALA A 84 10.68 -7.90 -10.48
N ASP A 85 10.82 -8.94 -11.30
CA ASP A 85 10.73 -8.80 -12.77
C ASP A 85 9.36 -8.27 -13.22
N CYS A 86 8.30 -8.55 -12.45
CA CYS A 86 6.95 -8.02 -12.70
C CYS A 86 6.77 -6.53 -12.37
N GLY A 87 7.73 -5.90 -11.69
CA GLY A 87 7.64 -4.49 -11.33
C GLY A 87 7.83 -4.22 -9.84
N ARG A 88 7.05 -3.27 -9.31
CA ARG A 88 7.10 -2.86 -7.91
C ARG A 88 6.12 -3.67 -7.07
N ILE A 89 6.62 -4.25 -6.00
CA ILE A 89 5.82 -4.99 -5.04
C ILE A 89 5.29 -4.05 -3.96
N GLY A 90 3.99 -4.18 -3.65
CA GLY A 90 3.37 -3.67 -2.45
C GLY A 90 2.76 -4.81 -1.66
N LEU A 91 3.01 -4.85 -0.35
CA LEU A 91 2.38 -5.80 0.58
C LEU A 91 1.82 -5.02 1.77
N ILE A 92 0.52 -5.16 1.98
CA ILE A 92 -0.16 -4.63 3.17
C ILE A 92 -0.22 -5.74 4.20
N VAL A 93 0.33 -5.52 5.38
CA VAL A 93 0.22 -6.43 6.51
C VAL A 93 -0.70 -5.83 7.55
N ALA A 94 -1.74 -6.58 7.91
CA ALA A 94 -2.68 -6.27 8.97
C ALA A 94 -2.38 -7.15 10.19
N GLN A 95 -2.26 -6.54 11.35
CA GLN A 95 -2.12 -7.20 12.64
C GLN A 95 -2.74 -6.30 13.70
N PRO A 96 -3.98 -6.58 14.14
CA PRO A 96 -4.72 -5.70 15.05
C PRO A 96 -4.02 -5.46 16.39
N ASP A 97 -3.35 -6.48 16.90
CA ASP A 97 -2.58 -6.45 18.15
C ASP A 97 -1.43 -7.47 18.10
N SER A 98 -0.57 -7.44 19.11
CA SER A 98 0.61 -8.32 19.20
C SER A 98 0.27 -9.80 19.41
N ASP A 99 -0.94 -10.12 19.84
CA ASP A 99 -1.40 -11.50 20.12
C ASP A 99 -2.11 -12.12 18.90
N SER A 100 -2.42 -11.31 17.90
CA SER A 100 -3.04 -11.75 16.64
C SER A 100 -2.00 -12.17 15.61
N ASP A 101 -2.33 -13.19 14.82
CA ASP A 101 -1.50 -13.58 13.69
C ASP A 101 -1.53 -12.50 12.60
N PRO A 102 -0.38 -12.05 12.08
CA PRO A 102 -0.35 -11.12 10.98
C PRO A 102 -0.87 -11.77 9.69
N MET A 103 -1.61 -10.99 8.91
CA MET A 103 -2.10 -11.36 7.59
C MET A 103 -1.60 -10.37 6.55
N GLY A 104 -1.26 -10.85 5.37
CA GLY A 104 -0.75 -10.01 4.29
C GLY A 104 -1.48 -10.22 2.98
N GLN A 105 -1.62 -9.12 2.24
CA GLN A 105 -2.12 -9.10 0.87
C GLN A 105 -1.31 -8.11 0.06
N GLY A 106 -0.92 -8.51 -1.14
CA GLY A 106 -0.09 -7.66 -1.97
C GLY A 106 -0.19 -7.93 -3.45
N ALA A 107 0.48 -7.08 -4.19
CA ALA A 107 0.59 -7.17 -5.63
C ALA A 107 1.93 -6.68 -6.13
N CYS A 108 2.35 -7.24 -7.26
CA CYS A 108 3.42 -6.72 -8.08
C CYS A 108 2.82 -5.95 -9.24
N VAL A 109 3.16 -4.68 -9.36
CA VAL A 109 2.59 -3.77 -10.35
C VAL A 109 3.71 -3.28 -11.27
N GLY A 110 3.56 -3.52 -12.56
CA GLY A 110 4.47 -3.08 -13.60
C GLY A 110 3.73 -2.55 -14.82
N ASP A 111 4.48 -1.93 -15.72
CA ASP A 111 3.93 -1.37 -16.94
C ASP A 111 3.59 -2.47 -17.95
N GLY A 112 2.44 -2.34 -18.60
CA GLY A 112 2.07 -3.15 -19.77
C GLY A 112 1.51 -4.55 -19.49
N HIS A 113 1.30 -4.90 -18.22
CA HIS A 113 0.64 -6.16 -17.85
C HIS A 113 -0.22 -6.01 -16.59
N PRO A 114 -1.21 -6.88 -16.37
CA PRO A 114 -2.03 -6.87 -15.16
C PRO A 114 -1.19 -7.07 -13.89
N PRO A 115 -1.63 -6.55 -12.74
CA PRO A 115 -0.99 -6.82 -11.46
C PRO A 115 -0.92 -8.33 -11.18
N GLU A 116 0.23 -8.78 -10.68
CA GLU A 116 0.42 -10.15 -10.23
C GLU A 116 0.23 -10.25 -8.71
N GLN A 117 -0.46 -11.28 -8.25
CA GLN A 117 -0.71 -11.48 -6.83
C GLN A 117 0.60 -11.80 -6.09
N VAL A 118 0.79 -11.13 -4.97
CA VAL A 118 1.90 -11.36 -4.04
C VAL A 118 1.33 -11.90 -2.73
N ASN A 119 1.81 -13.06 -2.33
CA ASN A 119 1.38 -13.72 -1.10
C ASN A 119 2.56 -13.82 -0.13
N PRO A 120 2.39 -13.46 1.14
CA PRO A 120 3.41 -13.72 2.14
C PRO A 120 3.59 -15.22 2.35
N ILE A 121 4.81 -15.63 2.64
CA ILE A 121 5.10 -17.02 3.05
C ILE A 121 4.71 -17.16 4.52
N LEU A 122 3.89 -18.17 4.81
CA LEU A 122 3.37 -18.41 6.14
C LEU A 122 4.33 -19.23 7.02
N PRO A 123 4.40 -18.94 8.31
CA PRO A 123 3.76 -17.84 9.03
C PRO A 123 4.37 -16.49 8.62
N VAL A 124 3.54 -15.44 8.55
CA VAL A 124 4.05 -14.09 8.24
C VAL A 124 4.93 -13.62 9.38
N SER A 125 6.19 -13.41 9.10
CA SER A 125 7.18 -12.99 10.08
C SER A 125 8.16 -11.99 9.48
N LEU A 126 8.73 -11.17 10.35
CA LEU A 126 9.77 -10.21 10.00
C LEU A 126 11.14 -10.82 10.34
N GLU A 127 11.93 -11.13 9.32
CA GLU A 127 13.28 -11.67 9.45
C GLU A 127 14.29 -10.67 8.87
N ASP A 128 15.21 -10.21 9.69
CA ASP A 128 16.18 -9.17 9.30
C ASP A 128 15.56 -7.92 8.66
N GLY A 129 14.38 -7.52 9.15
CA GLY A 129 13.61 -6.39 8.63
C GLY A 129 12.91 -6.65 7.30
N ALA A 130 12.78 -7.91 6.89
CA ALA A 130 12.13 -8.31 5.64
C ALA A 130 11.05 -9.36 5.87
N ILE A 131 10.01 -9.33 5.01
CA ILE A 131 8.98 -10.35 4.92
C ILE A 131 9.22 -11.12 3.63
N GLN A 132 9.21 -12.44 3.71
CA GLN A 132 9.34 -13.32 2.55
C GLN A 132 7.99 -13.47 1.84
N VAL A 133 7.99 -13.33 0.52
CA VAL A 133 6.80 -13.39 -0.30
C VAL A 133 6.99 -14.29 -1.51
N LYS A 134 5.87 -14.76 -2.06
CA LYS A 134 5.80 -15.50 -3.32
C LYS A 134 5.04 -14.71 -4.38
N ILE A 135 5.55 -14.76 -5.61
CA ILE A 135 4.89 -14.29 -6.82
C ILE A 135 4.93 -15.46 -7.79
N GLY A 136 3.80 -16.15 -7.98
CA GLY A 136 3.81 -17.45 -8.65
C GLY A 136 4.72 -18.43 -7.92
N ASP A 137 5.71 -18.98 -8.62
CA ASP A 137 6.70 -19.90 -8.05
C ASP A 137 7.97 -19.19 -7.55
N ALA A 138 8.14 -17.91 -7.85
CA ALA A 138 9.29 -17.13 -7.43
C ALA A 138 9.15 -16.64 -5.98
N GLN A 139 10.27 -16.58 -5.26
CA GLN A 139 10.34 -16.04 -3.90
C GLN A 139 11.23 -14.81 -3.89
N THR A 140 10.82 -13.82 -3.11
CA THR A 140 11.61 -12.60 -2.87
C THR A 140 11.28 -12.04 -1.49
N ALA A 141 11.96 -10.95 -1.13
CA ALA A 141 11.75 -10.29 0.14
C ALA A 141 11.25 -8.86 -0.08
N VAL A 142 10.36 -8.41 0.79
CA VAL A 142 9.90 -7.03 0.88
C VAL A 142 10.29 -6.43 2.22
N ARG A 143 10.54 -5.11 2.25
CA ARG A 143 10.91 -4.38 3.45
C ARG A 143 9.91 -3.27 3.70
N GLU A 144 9.86 -2.81 4.95
CA GLU A 144 8.99 -1.68 5.30
C GLU A 144 9.20 -0.53 4.30
N ALA A 145 8.10 -0.02 3.76
CA ALA A 145 8.14 1.08 2.81
C ALA A 145 8.78 2.29 3.46
N ALA A 146 9.83 2.81 2.85
CA ALA A 146 10.52 3.97 3.36
C ALA A 146 9.54 5.14 3.50
N THR A 147 9.49 5.77 4.66
CA THR A 147 8.86 7.08 4.80
C THR A 147 9.54 8.01 3.80
N ALA A 148 8.74 8.80 3.05
CA ALA A 148 9.31 9.73 2.07
C ALA A 148 10.43 10.55 2.74
N PRO A 149 11.59 10.69 2.10
CA PRO A 149 12.68 11.45 2.68
C PRO A 149 12.18 12.85 3.00
N LYS A 150 12.37 13.28 4.22
CA LYS A 150 12.24 14.69 4.58
C LYS A 150 13.30 15.42 3.77
N GLN A 151 12.86 16.13 2.73
CA GLN A 151 13.73 17.06 2.01
C GLN A 151 13.88 18.35 2.81
#